data_258985d15399ad015818d912619ce399
#
_entry.id   258985d15399ad015818d912619ce399
#
_cell.length_a   1.000
_cell.length_b   1.000
_cell.length_c   1.000
_cell.angle_alpha   90.00
_cell.angle_beta   90.00
_cell.angle_gamma   90.00
#
_symmetry.space_group_name_H-M   'P 1'
#
loop_
_entity.id
_entity.type
_entity.pdbx_description
1 polymer ?
#
loop_
_entity_poly.entity_id
_entity_poly.type
_entity_poly.pdbx_seq_one_letter_code
_entity_poly.pdbx_strand_id
1 'polypeptide(L)'
;MLVDAGAGDLRAHAARMFPGLDHSTSITGLLRENLIAAGIEPFEIDTVIITHAHPDHVGGMLNEEGRPVFADASYFISQEEWAFWNSDDAMAKAPTFMIDTARCNLNPLEDRLTFVDDTSEIVPGVRAVATFGHTPGHMALSIVSGGERLLHVSDAVLYPLHLENPEWTPVFDMLPEQASASKRRIFDLAAEENALVFAHHFPPFPNLGHVRKEDQRWHWQPLETQG
;
A
#
# COMPACT_ATOMS: atom_id res chain seq x y z
N MET A 1 -1.92 -12.62 -8.96
CA MET A 1 -1.50 -11.86 -7.75
C MET A 1 -1.99 -10.42 -7.84
N LEU A 2 -2.44 -9.86 -6.73
CA LEU A 2 -2.88 -8.47 -6.57
C LEU A 2 -2.13 -7.85 -5.36
N VAL A 3 -1.77 -6.58 -5.43
CA VAL A 3 -1.23 -5.81 -4.30
C VAL A 3 -2.25 -4.75 -3.94
N ASP A 4 -2.73 -4.79 -2.72
CA ASP A 4 -3.82 -4.00 -2.16
C ASP A 4 -5.15 -4.11 -2.94
N ALA A 5 -6.25 -3.74 -2.34
CA ALA A 5 -7.58 -3.85 -2.94
C ALA A 5 -8.26 -2.48 -3.16
N GLY A 6 -7.50 -1.40 -3.00
CA GLY A 6 -8.03 -0.06 -3.13
C GLY A 6 -9.07 0.30 -2.06
N ALA A 7 -9.72 1.42 -2.29
CA ALA A 7 -10.57 2.07 -1.30
C ALA A 7 -11.97 1.44 -1.12
N GLY A 8 -12.38 0.53 -2.00
CA GLY A 8 -13.76 0.09 -2.02
C GLY A 8 -14.74 1.25 -2.23
N ASP A 9 -16.00 1.09 -1.86
CA ASP A 9 -16.96 2.19 -1.87
C ASP A 9 -16.75 3.11 -0.64
N LEU A 10 -15.82 4.04 -0.76
CA LEU A 10 -15.50 5.01 0.30
C LEU A 10 -16.55 6.11 0.48
N ARG A 11 -17.60 6.19 -0.29
CA ARG A 11 -18.53 7.33 -0.21
C ARG A 11 -19.06 7.56 1.20
N ALA A 12 -19.34 6.50 1.93
CA ALA A 12 -19.76 6.59 3.33
C ALA A 12 -18.62 7.00 4.28
N HIS A 13 -17.38 6.64 3.95
CA HIS A 13 -16.18 6.93 4.74
C HIS A 13 -15.55 8.28 4.36
N ALA A 14 -15.56 8.64 3.08
CA ALA A 14 -14.99 9.87 2.54
C ALA A 14 -15.57 11.12 3.23
N ALA A 15 -16.87 11.16 3.52
CA ALA A 15 -17.50 12.25 4.24
C ALA A 15 -16.99 12.40 5.69
N ARG A 16 -16.50 11.32 6.30
CA ARG A 16 -15.88 11.35 7.64
C ARG A 16 -14.40 11.74 7.57
N MET A 17 -13.68 11.26 6.53
CA MET A 17 -12.26 11.55 6.34
C MET A 17 -12.02 13.01 5.91
N PHE A 18 -12.88 13.53 5.04
CA PHE A 18 -12.75 14.86 4.45
C PHE A 18 -14.06 15.64 4.57
N PRO A 19 -14.45 16.03 5.79
CA PRO A 19 -15.68 16.78 5.98
C PRO A 19 -15.62 18.12 5.22
N GLY A 20 -16.65 18.37 4.44
CA GLY A 20 -16.76 19.60 3.64
C GLY A 20 -16.34 19.47 2.18
N LEU A 21 -15.83 18.32 1.74
CA LEU A 21 -15.70 18.02 0.33
C LEU A 21 -16.99 17.41 -0.23
N ASP A 22 -17.28 17.71 -1.49
CA ASP A 22 -18.38 17.04 -2.21
C ASP A 22 -17.89 15.67 -2.69
N HIS A 23 -18.40 14.62 -2.08
CA HIS A 23 -18.07 13.22 -2.41
C HIS A 23 -19.07 12.60 -3.41
N SER A 24 -20.08 13.35 -3.87
CA SER A 24 -21.10 12.85 -4.80
C SER A 24 -20.54 12.41 -6.16
N THR A 25 -19.38 12.97 -6.53
CA THR A 25 -18.66 12.66 -7.77
C THR A 25 -17.44 11.78 -7.55
N SER A 26 -17.18 11.33 -6.31
CA SER A 26 -16.03 10.46 -6.03
C SER A 26 -16.22 9.12 -6.72
N ILE A 27 -15.28 8.78 -7.61
CA ILE A 27 -15.25 7.51 -8.30
C ILE A 27 -14.29 6.61 -7.53
N THR A 28 -14.83 5.85 -6.58
CA THR A 28 -14.08 4.87 -5.79
C THR A 28 -14.72 3.49 -5.93
N GLY A 29 -13.98 2.43 -5.58
CA GLY A 29 -14.52 1.07 -5.58
C GLY A 29 -14.61 0.41 -6.95
N LEU A 30 -13.89 0.92 -7.95
CA LEU A 30 -13.94 0.38 -9.31
C LEU A 30 -12.91 -0.72 -9.60
N LEU A 31 -12.18 -1.21 -8.58
CA LEU A 31 -11.13 -2.22 -8.81
C LEU A 31 -11.69 -3.46 -9.52
N ARG A 32 -12.81 -3.98 -9.01
CA ARG A 32 -13.44 -5.19 -9.57
C ARG A 32 -13.86 -4.99 -11.03
N GLU A 33 -14.51 -3.88 -11.33
CA GLU A 33 -14.96 -3.52 -12.68
C GLU A 33 -13.77 -3.30 -13.61
N ASN A 34 -12.70 -2.67 -13.13
CA ASN A 34 -11.48 -2.43 -13.91
C ASN A 34 -10.71 -3.73 -14.18
N LEU A 35 -10.65 -4.66 -13.22
CA LEU A 35 -10.10 -6.01 -13.45
C LEU A 35 -10.86 -6.74 -14.54
N ILE A 36 -12.18 -6.78 -14.45
CA ILE A 36 -13.04 -7.43 -15.46
C ILE A 36 -12.87 -6.75 -16.83
N ALA A 37 -12.82 -5.42 -16.88
CA ALA A 37 -12.57 -4.68 -18.12
C ALA A 37 -11.20 -4.98 -18.74
N ALA A 38 -10.21 -5.30 -17.90
CA ALA A 38 -8.89 -5.77 -18.32
C ALA A 38 -8.84 -7.27 -18.68
N GLY A 39 -9.96 -7.99 -18.59
CA GLY A 39 -10.06 -9.42 -18.87
C GLY A 39 -9.61 -10.32 -17.73
N ILE A 40 -9.57 -9.79 -16.50
CA ILE A 40 -9.16 -10.53 -15.29
C ILE A 40 -10.40 -10.70 -14.40
N GLU A 41 -10.83 -11.93 -14.20
CA GLU A 41 -11.91 -12.20 -13.26
C GLU A 41 -11.39 -12.26 -11.81
N PRO A 42 -12.13 -11.72 -10.81
CA PRO A 42 -11.68 -11.71 -9.42
C PRO A 42 -11.30 -13.10 -8.86
N PHE A 43 -11.95 -14.17 -9.30
CA PHE A 43 -11.63 -15.53 -8.88
C PHE A 43 -10.30 -16.06 -9.47
N GLU A 44 -9.73 -15.40 -10.50
CA GLU A 44 -8.40 -15.74 -11.03
C GLU A 44 -7.25 -15.16 -10.18
N ILE A 45 -7.57 -14.27 -9.22
CA ILE A 45 -6.61 -13.77 -8.25
C ILE A 45 -6.46 -14.82 -7.14
N ASP A 46 -5.32 -15.46 -7.10
CA ASP A 46 -4.94 -16.50 -6.13
C ASP A 46 -4.13 -15.98 -4.93
N THR A 47 -3.58 -14.77 -5.07
CA THR A 47 -2.69 -14.16 -4.08
C THR A 47 -3.03 -12.68 -3.95
N VAL A 48 -3.30 -12.22 -2.73
CA VAL A 48 -3.49 -10.80 -2.39
C VAL A 48 -2.45 -10.43 -1.33
N ILE A 49 -1.64 -9.41 -1.62
CA ILE A 49 -0.66 -8.87 -0.69
C ILE A 49 -1.19 -7.54 -0.16
N ILE A 50 -1.26 -7.40 1.16
CA ILE A 50 -1.75 -6.22 1.86
C ILE A 50 -0.53 -5.48 2.41
N THR A 51 -0.21 -4.33 1.81
CA THR A 51 0.95 -3.54 2.22
C THR A 51 0.77 -2.94 3.60
N HIS A 52 -0.43 -2.46 3.89
CA HIS A 52 -0.89 -1.95 5.18
C HIS A 52 -2.43 -1.82 5.17
N ALA A 53 -3.03 -1.52 6.33
CA ALA A 53 -4.49 -1.59 6.46
C ALA A 53 -5.20 -0.22 6.52
N HIS A 54 -4.67 0.80 5.85
CA HIS A 54 -5.44 2.03 5.64
C HIS A 54 -6.63 1.78 4.69
N PRO A 55 -7.68 2.60 4.79
CA PRO A 55 -8.94 2.39 4.07
C PRO A 55 -8.80 2.26 2.55
N ASP A 56 -7.87 2.99 1.95
CA ASP A 56 -7.63 3.01 0.51
C ASP A 56 -6.79 1.81 0.01
N HIS A 57 -6.36 0.94 0.91
CA HIS A 57 -5.64 -0.30 0.61
C HIS A 57 -6.47 -1.55 0.88
N VAL A 58 -7.33 -1.53 1.91
CA VAL A 58 -8.12 -2.70 2.30
C VAL A 58 -9.62 -2.57 2.05
N GLY A 59 -10.11 -1.38 1.67
CA GLY A 59 -11.55 -1.13 1.55
C GLY A 59 -12.27 -1.97 0.51
N GLY A 60 -11.56 -2.49 -0.50
CA GLY A 60 -12.12 -3.35 -1.55
C GLY A 60 -11.95 -4.85 -1.31
N MET A 61 -11.51 -5.30 -0.13
CA MET A 61 -11.33 -6.72 0.18
C MET A 61 -12.64 -7.50 0.24
N LEU A 62 -13.70 -6.86 0.75
CA LEU A 62 -15.02 -7.47 0.92
C LEU A 62 -16.06 -6.76 0.04
N ASN A 63 -17.06 -7.54 -0.38
CA ASN A 63 -18.25 -7.01 -1.05
C ASN A 63 -19.30 -6.49 -0.04
N GLU A 64 -20.43 -5.97 -0.54
CA GLU A 64 -21.51 -5.43 0.28
C GLU A 64 -22.12 -6.45 1.26
N GLU A 65 -22.03 -7.75 0.95
CA GLU A 65 -22.49 -8.83 1.82
C GLU A 65 -21.43 -9.29 2.83
N GLY A 66 -20.27 -8.61 2.89
CA GLY A 66 -19.16 -8.95 3.78
C GLY A 66 -18.39 -10.21 3.38
N ARG A 67 -18.50 -10.64 2.11
CA ARG A 67 -17.77 -11.80 1.59
C ARG A 67 -16.52 -11.35 0.83
N PRO A 68 -15.44 -12.15 0.87
CA PRO A 68 -14.22 -11.83 0.12
C PRO A 68 -14.50 -11.64 -1.37
N VAL A 69 -14.01 -10.53 -1.93
CA VAL A 69 -14.08 -10.27 -3.39
C VAL A 69 -13.18 -11.25 -4.14
N PHE A 70 -12.02 -11.58 -3.57
CA PHE A 70 -11.05 -12.53 -4.13
C PHE A 70 -11.20 -13.86 -3.38
N ALA A 71 -12.28 -14.59 -3.71
CA ALA A 71 -12.74 -15.74 -2.92
C ALA A 71 -11.76 -16.91 -2.88
N ASP A 72 -10.93 -17.07 -3.92
CA ASP A 72 -9.96 -18.16 -4.04
C ASP A 72 -8.53 -17.76 -3.62
N ALA A 73 -8.33 -16.50 -3.18
CA ALA A 73 -7.04 -15.98 -2.82
C ALA A 73 -6.56 -16.38 -1.41
N SER A 74 -5.24 -16.55 -1.29
CA SER A 74 -4.51 -16.45 -0.03
C SER A 74 -4.11 -14.99 0.19
N TYR A 75 -4.18 -14.50 1.43
CA TYR A 75 -3.90 -13.13 1.78
C TYR A 75 -2.63 -13.04 2.62
N PHE A 76 -1.76 -12.10 2.28
CA PHE A 76 -0.48 -11.88 2.96
C PHE A 76 -0.42 -10.49 3.56
N ILE A 77 -0.05 -10.38 4.83
CA ILE A 77 0.06 -9.12 5.57
C ILE A 77 1.20 -9.24 6.58
N SER A 78 1.83 -8.13 6.95
CA SER A 78 2.82 -8.19 8.02
C SER A 78 2.18 -8.54 9.37
N GLN A 79 2.92 -9.31 10.18
CA GLN A 79 2.48 -9.68 11.53
C GLN A 79 2.24 -8.43 12.40
N GLU A 80 3.10 -7.43 12.25
CA GLU A 80 3.04 -6.17 12.99
C GLU A 80 1.81 -5.35 12.63
N GLU A 81 1.44 -5.34 11.34
CA GLU A 81 0.24 -4.62 10.86
C GLU A 81 -1.04 -5.22 11.44
N TRP A 82 -1.17 -6.54 11.32
CA TRP A 82 -2.30 -7.26 11.90
C TRP A 82 -2.40 -7.05 13.41
N ALA A 83 -1.28 -7.23 14.12
CA ALA A 83 -1.23 -7.09 15.57
C ALA A 83 -1.61 -5.68 16.01
N PHE A 84 -1.11 -4.63 15.31
CA PHE A 84 -1.43 -3.25 15.64
C PHE A 84 -2.92 -2.97 15.53
N TRP A 85 -3.55 -3.23 14.38
CA TRP A 85 -4.95 -2.88 14.17
C TRP A 85 -5.92 -3.64 15.08
N ASN A 86 -5.52 -4.80 15.60
CA ASN A 86 -6.28 -5.59 16.57
C ASN A 86 -5.92 -5.31 18.04
N SER A 87 -5.01 -4.37 18.30
CA SER A 87 -4.57 -3.99 19.66
C SER A 87 -5.37 -2.86 20.26
N ASP A 88 -5.19 -2.66 21.58
CA ASP A 88 -5.66 -1.48 22.30
C ASP A 88 -4.87 -0.21 21.91
N ASP A 89 -3.63 -0.36 21.46
CA ASP A 89 -2.79 0.72 20.96
C ASP A 89 -3.41 1.42 19.76
N ALA A 90 -4.04 0.68 18.86
CA ALA A 90 -4.78 1.26 17.74
C ALA A 90 -5.89 2.18 18.23
N MET A 91 -6.65 1.74 19.25
CA MET A 91 -7.73 2.56 19.85
C MET A 91 -7.23 3.88 20.44
N ALA A 92 -5.99 3.93 20.89
CA ALA A 92 -5.37 5.13 21.47
C ALA A 92 -4.73 6.05 20.41
N LYS A 93 -4.29 5.52 19.27
CA LYS A 93 -3.41 6.21 18.31
C LYS A 93 -4.03 6.49 16.95
N ALA A 94 -5.07 5.75 16.55
CA ALA A 94 -5.69 5.90 15.24
C ALA A 94 -7.14 6.40 15.33
N PRO A 95 -7.61 7.12 14.29
CA PRO A 95 -9.03 7.49 14.19
C PRO A 95 -9.93 6.25 14.13
N THR A 96 -11.07 6.29 14.83
CA THR A 96 -12.00 5.14 14.91
C THR A 96 -12.39 4.60 13.55
N PHE A 97 -12.63 5.46 12.55
CA PHE A 97 -13.02 5.01 11.21
C PHE A 97 -11.92 4.17 10.52
N MET A 98 -10.65 4.46 10.76
CA MET A 98 -9.53 3.65 10.22
C MET A 98 -9.49 2.28 10.89
N ILE A 99 -9.66 2.25 12.22
CA ILE A 99 -9.71 1.01 13.00
C ILE A 99 -10.88 0.14 12.53
N ASP A 100 -12.06 0.74 12.41
CA ASP A 100 -13.27 0.05 11.96
C ASP A 100 -13.08 -0.51 10.54
N THR A 101 -12.50 0.29 9.62
CA THR A 101 -12.24 -0.16 8.25
C THR A 101 -11.24 -1.31 8.23
N ALA A 102 -10.13 -1.19 8.93
CA ALA A 102 -9.11 -2.25 9.01
C ALA A 102 -9.74 -3.55 9.56
N ARG A 103 -10.40 -3.49 10.71
CA ARG A 103 -11.01 -4.66 11.35
C ARG A 103 -12.15 -5.26 10.53
N CYS A 104 -13.03 -4.43 9.96
CA CYS A 104 -14.14 -4.92 9.14
C CYS A 104 -13.67 -5.64 7.88
N ASN A 105 -12.55 -5.24 7.30
CA ASN A 105 -12.04 -5.85 6.08
C ASN A 105 -11.03 -6.99 6.31
N LEU A 106 -10.29 -6.96 7.43
CA LEU A 106 -9.26 -7.98 7.70
C LEU A 106 -9.76 -9.13 8.56
N ASN A 107 -10.54 -8.86 9.63
CA ASN A 107 -10.93 -9.92 10.56
C ASN A 107 -11.76 -11.06 9.91
N PRO A 108 -12.66 -10.78 8.94
CA PRO A 108 -13.32 -11.86 8.21
C PRO A 108 -12.40 -12.74 7.37
N LEU A 109 -11.16 -12.30 7.14
CA LEU A 109 -10.14 -13.00 6.36
C LEU A 109 -9.11 -13.74 7.25
N GLU A 110 -9.24 -13.68 8.59
CA GLU A 110 -8.23 -14.18 9.55
C GLU A 110 -7.76 -15.62 9.23
N ASP A 111 -8.69 -16.53 8.94
CA ASP A 111 -8.38 -17.92 8.60
C ASP A 111 -7.65 -18.10 7.25
N ARG A 112 -7.53 -17.02 6.47
CA ARG A 112 -6.87 -16.99 5.16
C ARG A 112 -5.61 -16.13 5.13
N LEU A 113 -5.28 -15.48 6.25
CA LEU A 113 -4.10 -14.64 6.37
C LEU A 113 -2.85 -15.50 6.56
N THR A 114 -1.83 -15.16 5.83
CA THR A 114 -0.45 -15.60 6.07
C THR A 114 0.37 -14.40 6.53
N PHE A 115 0.95 -14.51 7.71
CA PHE A 115 1.78 -13.44 8.26
C PHE A 115 3.18 -13.51 7.68
N VAL A 116 3.69 -12.36 7.28
CA VAL A 116 5.02 -12.20 6.68
C VAL A 116 5.86 -11.20 7.47
N ASP A 117 7.16 -11.29 7.31
CA ASP A 117 8.17 -10.38 7.83
C ASP A 117 9.08 -9.87 6.69
N ASP A 118 10.07 -9.05 6.99
CA ASP A 118 10.99 -8.46 6.02
C ASP A 118 11.98 -9.46 5.37
N THR A 119 11.93 -10.72 5.77
CA THR A 119 12.71 -11.82 5.17
C THR A 119 11.88 -12.70 4.26
N SER A 120 10.56 -12.57 4.30
CA SER A 120 9.61 -13.46 3.65
C SER A 120 9.61 -13.28 2.13
N GLU A 121 9.75 -14.37 1.42
CA GLU A 121 9.39 -14.48 0.00
C GLU A 121 7.94 -14.93 -0.10
N ILE A 122 7.07 -14.05 -0.57
CA ILE A 122 5.60 -14.27 -0.59
C ILE A 122 5.23 -15.23 -1.71
N VAL A 123 5.73 -14.94 -2.91
CA VAL A 123 5.70 -15.83 -4.07
C VAL A 123 7.06 -15.72 -4.77
N PRO A 124 7.44 -16.67 -5.65
CA PRO A 124 8.74 -16.63 -6.31
C PRO A 124 9.06 -15.26 -6.93
N GLY A 125 10.15 -14.65 -6.49
CA GLY A 125 10.59 -13.33 -6.93
C GLY A 125 9.93 -12.14 -6.26
N VAL A 126 8.95 -12.32 -5.36
CA VAL A 126 8.28 -11.23 -4.63
C VAL A 126 8.57 -11.34 -3.14
N ARG A 127 9.26 -10.32 -2.59
CA ARG A 127 9.65 -10.27 -1.18
C ARG A 127 9.06 -9.06 -0.48
N ALA A 128 8.65 -9.27 0.77
CA ALA A 128 8.33 -8.17 1.66
C ALA A 128 9.60 -7.38 2.02
N VAL A 129 9.45 -6.07 2.17
CA VAL A 129 10.47 -5.14 2.65
C VAL A 129 9.82 -4.30 3.73
N ALA A 130 10.19 -4.51 4.99
CA ALA A 130 9.62 -3.73 6.09
C ALA A 130 9.93 -2.23 5.89
N THR A 131 8.89 -1.41 5.83
CA THR A 131 8.96 0.05 5.71
C THR A 131 8.07 0.70 6.76
N PHE A 132 8.23 0.24 8.00
CA PHE A 132 7.46 0.70 9.15
C PHE A 132 7.51 2.21 9.33
N GLY A 133 6.41 2.79 9.78
CA GLY A 133 6.32 4.21 10.11
C GLY A 133 5.06 4.88 9.60
N HIS A 134 4.68 4.68 8.34
CA HIS A 134 3.37 5.10 7.84
C HIS A 134 2.27 4.42 8.65
N THR A 135 2.31 3.11 8.74
CA THR A 135 1.70 2.32 9.82
C THR A 135 2.78 1.51 10.53
N PRO A 136 2.51 0.96 11.75
CA PRO A 136 3.50 0.18 12.49
C PRO A 136 4.01 -1.06 11.77
N GLY A 137 3.23 -1.64 10.88
CA GLY A 137 3.58 -2.84 10.12
C GLY A 137 3.62 -2.65 8.61
N HIS A 138 3.69 -1.40 8.13
CA HIS A 138 3.74 -1.10 6.70
C HIS A 138 4.90 -1.82 6.00
N MET A 139 4.64 -2.38 4.82
CA MET A 139 5.66 -3.00 3.98
C MET A 139 5.60 -2.51 2.53
N ALA A 140 6.77 -2.32 1.95
CA ALA A 140 7.00 -2.25 0.51
C ALA A 140 7.22 -3.66 -0.05
N LEU A 141 7.31 -3.79 -1.36
CA LEU A 141 7.61 -5.05 -2.03
C LEU A 141 8.82 -4.88 -2.96
N SER A 142 9.70 -5.87 -2.92
CA SER A 142 10.76 -6.06 -3.92
C SER A 142 10.35 -7.17 -4.86
N ILE A 143 10.19 -6.85 -6.14
CA ILE A 143 9.77 -7.78 -7.19
C ILE A 143 10.93 -7.94 -8.16
N VAL A 144 11.42 -9.17 -8.31
CA VAL A 144 12.58 -9.49 -9.17
C VAL A 144 12.14 -10.44 -10.27
N SER A 145 12.41 -10.08 -11.52
CA SER A 145 12.14 -10.91 -12.68
C SER A 145 13.18 -10.64 -13.78
N GLY A 146 13.73 -11.69 -14.39
CA GLY A 146 14.67 -11.54 -15.48
C GLY A 146 15.98 -10.80 -15.14
N GLY A 147 16.32 -10.69 -13.85
CA GLY A 147 17.48 -9.93 -13.37
C GLY A 147 17.20 -8.44 -13.12
N GLU A 148 15.99 -7.98 -13.37
CA GLU A 148 15.54 -6.61 -13.08
C GLU A 148 14.74 -6.56 -11.78
N ARG A 149 14.74 -5.41 -11.10
CA ARG A 149 14.01 -5.18 -9.86
C ARG A 149 13.00 -4.04 -10.01
N LEU A 150 11.78 -4.31 -9.56
CA LEU A 150 10.77 -3.30 -9.28
C LEU A 150 10.58 -3.20 -7.75
N LEU A 151 10.62 -1.99 -7.23
CA LEU A 151 10.23 -1.68 -5.86
C LEU A 151 8.84 -1.04 -5.87
N HIS A 152 7.85 -1.73 -5.33
CA HIS A 152 6.54 -1.14 -5.02
C HIS A 152 6.63 -0.53 -3.62
N VAL A 153 6.72 0.79 -3.55
CA VAL A 153 7.02 1.48 -2.28
C VAL A 153 5.78 1.75 -1.44
N SER A 154 4.58 1.53 -1.99
CA SER A 154 3.30 1.81 -1.32
C SER A 154 3.33 3.19 -0.65
N ASP A 155 2.89 3.33 0.59
CA ASP A 155 2.79 4.58 1.33
C ASP A 155 4.04 4.91 2.15
N ALA A 156 5.15 4.18 1.93
CA ALA A 156 6.44 4.63 2.47
C ALA A 156 6.77 6.05 2.01
N VAL A 157 6.22 6.47 0.86
CA VAL A 157 6.34 7.84 0.35
C VAL A 157 5.10 8.24 -0.44
N LEU A 158 4.51 9.39 -0.11
CA LEU A 158 3.25 9.85 -0.70
C LEU A 158 3.43 10.92 -1.80
N TYR A 159 4.59 11.56 -1.89
CA TYR A 159 4.80 12.62 -2.87
C TYR A 159 6.29 12.79 -3.22
N PRO A 160 6.63 13.17 -4.48
CA PRO A 160 8.04 13.33 -4.91
C PRO A 160 8.89 14.25 -4.04
N LEU A 161 8.31 15.31 -3.47
CA LEU A 161 9.04 16.23 -2.57
C LEU A 161 9.57 15.54 -1.29
N HIS A 162 8.99 14.41 -0.87
CA HIS A 162 9.49 13.65 0.27
C HIS A 162 10.81 12.94 -0.02
N LEU A 163 11.20 12.77 -1.28
CA LEU A 163 12.53 12.27 -1.64
C LEU A 163 13.61 13.30 -1.31
N GLU A 164 13.34 14.56 -1.64
CA GLU A 164 14.28 15.65 -1.37
C GLU A 164 14.30 16.06 0.11
N ASN A 165 13.21 15.80 0.82
CA ASN A 165 13.00 16.17 2.23
C ASN A 165 12.46 14.96 3.01
N PRO A 166 13.24 13.90 3.21
CA PRO A 166 12.76 12.65 3.81
C PRO A 166 12.37 12.78 5.30
N GLU A 167 12.76 13.88 5.94
CA GLU A 167 12.29 14.25 7.29
C GLU A 167 10.87 14.83 7.29
N TRP A 168 10.33 15.24 6.12
CA TRP A 168 8.94 15.64 6.02
C TRP A 168 8.05 14.42 6.10
N THR A 169 7.17 14.43 7.08
CA THR A 169 6.24 13.33 7.33
C THR A 169 4.81 13.84 7.19
N PRO A 170 3.99 13.22 6.32
CA PRO A 170 2.58 13.54 6.24
C PRO A 170 1.88 13.22 7.57
N VAL A 171 0.73 13.88 7.80
CA VAL A 171 -0.07 13.67 9.01
C VAL A 171 -0.55 12.22 9.20
N PHE A 172 -0.51 11.44 8.13
CA PHE A 172 -0.89 10.02 8.13
C PHE A 172 0.23 9.09 8.60
N ASP A 173 1.48 9.57 8.69
CA ASP A 173 2.59 8.77 9.22
C ASP A 173 2.41 8.62 10.74
N MET A 174 2.02 7.43 11.18
CA MET A 174 1.72 7.14 12.58
C MET A 174 2.96 7.15 13.48
N LEU A 175 4.14 6.81 12.92
CA LEU A 175 5.43 6.78 13.60
C LEU A 175 6.45 7.59 12.76
N PRO A 176 6.43 8.94 12.85
CA PRO A 176 7.15 9.82 11.93
C PRO A 176 8.66 9.57 11.84
N GLU A 177 9.32 9.27 12.97
CA GLU A 177 10.76 8.98 12.99
C GLU A 177 11.09 7.69 12.23
N GLN A 178 10.27 6.64 12.42
CA GLN A 178 10.45 5.39 11.71
C GLN A 178 10.11 5.54 10.21
N ALA A 179 9.07 6.30 9.87
CA ALA A 179 8.72 6.61 8.50
C ALA A 179 9.87 7.31 7.77
N SER A 180 10.50 8.32 8.40
CA SER A 180 11.67 8.98 7.84
C SER A 180 12.85 8.02 7.64
N ALA A 181 13.12 7.13 8.61
CA ALA A 181 14.18 6.13 8.49
C ALA A 181 13.89 5.11 7.37
N SER A 182 12.65 4.66 7.26
CA SER A 182 12.19 3.73 6.20
C SER A 182 12.30 4.37 4.82
N LYS A 183 11.90 5.64 4.66
CA LYS A 183 12.06 6.41 3.42
C LYS A 183 13.52 6.42 2.96
N ARG A 184 14.44 6.80 3.83
CA ARG A 184 15.88 6.85 3.49
C ARG A 184 16.38 5.49 3.03
N ARG A 185 16.05 4.43 3.76
CA ARG A 185 16.49 3.07 3.44
C ARG A 185 15.95 2.59 2.09
N ILE A 186 14.66 2.80 1.81
CA ILE A 186 14.07 2.33 0.54
C ILE A 186 14.58 3.16 -0.65
N PHE A 187 14.86 4.45 -0.45
CA PHE A 187 15.42 5.29 -1.51
C PHE A 187 16.90 4.97 -1.77
N ASP A 188 17.68 4.66 -0.73
CA ASP A 188 19.05 4.17 -0.91
C ASP A 188 19.05 2.89 -1.73
N LEU A 189 18.24 1.91 -1.37
CA LEU A 189 18.09 0.66 -2.11
C LEU A 189 17.69 0.91 -3.57
N ALA A 190 16.71 1.80 -3.80
CA ALA A 190 16.24 2.13 -5.15
C ALA A 190 17.36 2.74 -6.01
N ALA A 191 18.12 3.68 -5.43
CA ALA A 191 19.19 4.38 -6.13
C ALA A 191 20.42 3.49 -6.37
N GLU A 192 20.85 2.71 -5.37
CA GLU A 192 22.02 1.82 -5.45
C GLU A 192 21.84 0.73 -6.49
N GLU A 193 20.64 0.19 -6.61
CA GLU A 193 20.33 -0.88 -7.55
C GLU A 193 19.76 -0.38 -8.90
N ASN A 194 19.59 0.95 -9.04
CA ASN A 194 18.88 1.55 -10.17
C ASN A 194 17.53 0.87 -10.42
N ALA A 195 16.83 0.50 -9.34
CA ALA A 195 15.58 -0.21 -9.42
C ALA A 195 14.49 0.65 -10.07
N LEU A 196 13.59 0.02 -10.81
CA LEU A 196 12.34 0.66 -11.18
C LEU A 196 11.48 0.80 -9.91
N VAL A 197 10.88 1.96 -9.70
CA VAL A 197 10.03 2.24 -8.54
C VAL A 197 8.61 2.48 -9.02
N PHE A 198 7.65 1.78 -8.41
CA PHE A 198 6.23 2.07 -8.51
C PHE A 198 5.78 2.78 -7.23
N ALA A 199 5.35 4.03 -7.36
CA ALA A 199 4.90 4.90 -6.28
C ALA A 199 3.51 5.43 -6.62
N HIS A 200 2.45 4.70 -6.29
CA HIS A 200 1.09 4.91 -6.79
C HIS A 200 0.50 6.29 -6.48
N HIS A 201 1.00 7.00 -5.47
CA HIS A 201 0.63 8.38 -5.17
C HIS A 201 1.38 9.45 -5.97
N PHE A 202 2.38 9.07 -6.78
CA PHE A 202 3.17 10.03 -7.53
C PHE A 202 2.52 10.37 -8.88
N PRO A 203 2.26 11.65 -9.19
CA PRO A 203 1.91 12.06 -10.54
C PRO A 203 3.17 12.14 -11.43
N PRO A 204 3.03 12.01 -12.76
CA PRO A 204 1.83 11.52 -13.47
C PRO A 204 1.74 10.00 -13.52
N PHE A 205 0.56 9.49 -13.88
CA PHE A 205 0.43 8.09 -14.27
C PHE A 205 1.42 7.75 -15.40
N PRO A 206 2.08 6.58 -15.41
CA PRO A 206 1.79 5.36 -14.65
C PRO A 206 2.48 5.26 -13.28
N ASN A 207 2.96 6.36 -12.68
CA ASN A 207 3.55 6.38 -11.34
C ASN A 207 4.84 5.54 -11.22
N LEU A 208 5.50 5.33 -12.35
CA LEU A 208 6.74 4.56 -12.50
C LEU A 208 7.92 5.52 -12.74
N GLY A 209 9.07 5.18 -12.21
CA GLY A 209 10.29 5.95 -12.41
C GLY A 209 11.49 5.37 -11.68
N HIS A 210 12.56 6.13 -11.64
CA HIS A 210 13.77 5.80 -10.90
C HIS A 210 14.05 6.84 -9.81
N VAL A 211 14.77 6.43 -8.80
CA VAL A 211 15.29 7.32 -7.75
C VAL A 211 16.77 7.53 -7.99
N ARG A 212 17.20 8.77 -8.05
CA ARG A 212 18.61 9.13 -8.12
C ARG A 212 19.04 9.81 -6.83
N LYS A 213 20.15 9.36 -6.28
CA LYS A 213 20.76 10.00 -5.09
C LYS A 213 21.78 11.04 -5.53
N GLU A 214 21.63 12.26 -4.99
CA GLU A 214 22.59 13.37 -5.15
C GLU A 214 22.89 13.93 -3.76
N ASP A 215 24.12 13.78 -3.30
CA ASP A 215 24.56 14.10 -1.93
C ASP A 215 23.73 13.37 -0.86
N GLN A 216 22.93 14.09 -0.08
CA GLN A 216 22.08 13.57 0.99
C GLN A 216 20.59 13.58 0.62
N ARG A 217 20.25 13.79 -0.66
CA ARG A 217 18.89 13.88 -1.17
C ARG A 217 18.67 12.86 -2.27
N TRP A 218 17.39 12.55 -2.49
CA TRP A 218 16.95 11.67 -3.57
C TRP A 218 16.01 12.46 -4.48
N HIS A 219 16.08 12.19 -5.77
CA HIS A 219 15.28 12.86 -6.80
C HIS A 219 14.50 11.84 -7.59
N TRP A 220 13.22 12.15 -7.82
CA TRP A 220 12.34 11.32 -8.64
C TRP A 220 12.58 11.60 -10.13
N GLN A 221 12.76 10.54 -10.88
CA GLN A 221 12.85 10.57 -12.34
C GLN A 221 11.73 9.71 -12.91
N PRO A 222 10.57 10.32 -13.28
CA PRO A 222 9.48 9.56 -13.86
C PRO A 222 9.89 8.95 -15.20
N LEU A 223 9.35 7.77 -15.51
CA LEU A 223 9.47 7.22 -16.86
C LEU A 223 8.73 8.13 -17.86
N GLU A 224 9.40 8.43 -18.96
CA GLU A 224 8.74 9.12 -20.08
C GLU A 224 7.78 8.11 -20.73
N THR A 225 6.48 8.36 -20.62
CA THR A 225 5.49 7.64 -21.42
C THR A 225 5.50 8.22 -22.81
N GLN A 226 5.82 7.42 -23.81
CA GLN A 226 5.54 7.81 -25.19
C GLN A 226 4.02 7.95 -25.33
N GLY A 227 3.55 9.19 -25.53
CA GLY A 227 2.17 9.56 -25.74
C GLY A 227 1.56 8.97 -27.01
#